data_326802a7c4ad8348570625767738876b
#
_entry.id   326802a7c4ad8348570625767738876b
#
_cell.length_a   1.000
_cell.length_b   1.000
_cell.length_c   1.000
_cell.angle_alpha   90.00
_cell.angle_beta   90.00
_cell.angle_gamma   90.00
#
_symmetry.space_group_name_H-M   'P 1'
#
loop_
_entity.id
_entity.type
_entity.pdbx_description
1 polymer ?
#
loop_
_entity_poly.entity_id
_entity_poly.type
_entity_poly.pdbx_seq_one_letter_code
_entity_poly.pdbx_strand_id
1 'polypeptide(L)'
;MSRVSEQPVDRITIPLLQRWKQDGRRLVMTTAYDAVAAPIPDPSIDISLVGDSGGNVCLGFENTPPVSVAMMNHHLEAAVRSKPRALLVADMSFLSFHVSVEETIRNAGGFLQRGAAAARLEGGGKRIEMVRAIVDCEIPVMGHLGLIPQSVNVMGGFKVQGRKVDEALRLLDDAHRLQEASCFALVLEGTPAELTARVSDSLTIPTIGIGSGPDCSEQVLCFMTCWAKPKVIAPNSFPPIRKAFSSSMMRFRAGQRMSAVARSPARKSPIGFPKALGRQLPTGRHPPQIITSVAELRRTLAKSRSANQRAGLCRRWAISTMATWR
;
A
#
# COMPACT_ATOMS: atom_id res chain seq x y z
N MET A 1 33.21 20.85 24.88
CA MET A 1 32.37 20.13 23.89
C MET A 1 31.15 19.58 24.63
N SER A 2 30.00 20.27 24.55
CA SER A 2 28.76 19.86 25.20
C SER A 2 28.19 18.69 24.41
N ARG A 3 28.02 17.54 25.07
CA ARG A 3 27.21 16.42 24.55
C ARG A 3 25.76 16.91 24.48
N VAL A 4 25.29 17.19 23.28
CA VAL A 4 23.85 17.29 23.02
C VAL A 4 23.28 15.90 23.34
N SER A 5 22.47 15.79 24.38
CA SER A 5 21.71 14.59 24.67
C SER A 5 20.72 14.36 23.52
N GLU A 6 21.04 13.47 22.61
CA GLU A 6 20.09 12.99 21.64
C GLU A 6 18.94 12.32 22.40
N GLN A 7 17.81 13.00 22.52
CA GLN A 7 16.59 12.35 22.97
C GLN A 7 16.28 11.21 22.00
N PRO A 8 15.89 10.02 22.49
CA PRO A 8 15.52 8.92 21.60
C PRO A 8 14.37 9.38 20.70
N VAL A 9 14.61 9.40 19.40
CA VAL A 9 13.58 9.70 18.41
C VAL A 9 12.57 8.56 18.49
N ASP A 10 11.34 8.83 18.92
CA ASP A 10 10.26 7.85 18.95
C ASP A 10 10.01 7.34 17.53
N ARG A 11 10.52 6.16 17.23
CA ARG A 11 10.37 5.52 15.92
C ARG A 11 8.93 5.11 15.70
N ILE A 12 8.45 5.30 14.49
CA ILE A 12 7.12 4.86 14.09
C ILE A 12 7.14 3.34 13.91
N THR A 13 6.13 2.68 14.50
CA THR A 13 5.97 1.23 14.49
C THR A 13 4.69 0.82 13.76
N ILE A 14 4.60 -0.43 13.29
CA ILE A 14 3.42 -0.97 12.62
C ILE A 14 2.17 -0.91 13.51
N PRO A 15 2.21 -1.31 14.80
CA PRO A 15 1.05 -1.18 15.67
C PRO A 15 0.56 0.28 15.82
N LEU A 16 1.49 1.24 15.78
CA LEU A 16 1.13 2.66 15.84
C LEU A 16 0.40 3.11 14.57
N LEU A 17 0.86 2.68 13.39
CA LEU A 17 0.17 2.97 12.11
C LEU A 17 -1.24 2.38 12.07
N GLN A 18 -1.42 1.16 12.56
CA GLN A 18 -2.73 0.51 12.64
C GLN A 18 -3.67 1.25 13.57
N ARG A 19 -3.20 1.69 14.75
CA ARG A 19 -3.96 2.53 15.67
C ARG A 19 -4.38 3.85 15.01
N TRP A 20 -3.45 4.52 14.33
CA TRP A 20 -3.75 5.76 13.64
C TRP A 20 -4.82 5.61 12.54
N LYS A 21 -4.83 4.47 11.84
CA LYS A 21 -5.92 4.15 10.90
C LYS A 21 -7.26 4.04 11.61
N GLN A 22 -7.31 3.37 12.77
CA GLN A 22 -8.53 3.25 13.59
C GLN A 22 -9.02 4.60 14.11
N ASP A 23 -8.08 5.46 14.51
CA ASP A 23 -8.35 6.82 15.00
C ASP A 23 -8.73 7.80 13.86
N GLY A 24 -8.75 7.34 12.61
CA GLY A 24 -9.02 8.18 11.43
C GLY A 24 -7.90 9.18 11.10
N ARG A 25 -6.71 9.04 11.71
CA ARG A 25 -5.55 9.87 11.39
C ARG A 25 -5.03 9.49 10.00
N ARG A 26 -4.84 10.50 9.17
CA ARG A 26 -4.17 10.32 7.88
C ARG A 26 -2.66 10.11 8.08
N LEU A 27 -2.13 9.13 7.38
CA LEU A 27 -0.70 8.84 7.37
C LEU A 27 -0.01 9.63 6.24
N VAL A 28 1.30 9.75 6.28
CA VAL A 28 2.11 10.38 5.22
C VAL A 28 3.23 9.45 4.83
N MET A 29 3.28 9.10 3.53
CA MET A 29 4.33 8.25 2.98
C MET A 29 5.11 8.97 1.89
N THR A 30 6.43 8.77 1.88
CA THR A 30 7.30 9.25 0.81
C THR A 30 8.31 8.18 0.44
N THR A 31 8.93 8.31 -0.76
CA THR A 31 10.08 7.47 -1.09
C THR A 31 11.38 8.13 -0.62
N ALA A 32 12.39 7.32 -0.30
CA ALA A 32 13.72 7.76 0.04
C ALA A 32 14.75 6.76 -0.49
N TYR A 33 15.78 7.25 -1.17
CA TYR A 33 16.74 6.39 -1.85
C TYR A 33 18.17 6.54 -1.33
N ASP A 34 18.40 7.46 -0.40
CA ASP A 34 19.74 7.76 0.14
C ASP A 34 19.69 8.40 1.52
N ALA A 35 20.87 8.66 2.09
CA ALA A 35 21.02 9.26 3.41
C ALA A 35 20.61 10.74 3.48
N VAL A 36 20.44 11.42 2.35
CA VAL A 36 19.98 12.81 2.29
C VAL A 36 18.47 12.89 2.21
N ALA A 37 17.86 12.01 1.41
CA ALA A 37 16.41 11.96 1.21
C ALA A 37 15.66 11.33 2.40
N ALA A 38 16.24 10.29 3.02
CA ALA A 38 15.59 9.57 4.11
C ALA A 38 15.40 10.37 5.41
N PRO A 39 16.34 11.26 5.81
CA PRO A 39 16.18 12.04 7.03
C PRO A 39 15.53 13.38 6.80
N ILE A 40 14.95 13.67 5.60
CA ILE A 40 14.25 14.93 5.49
C ILE A 40 13.29 14.98 6.66
N PRO A 41 13.69 15.71 7.72
CA PRO A 41 13.04 15.57 9.01
C PRO A 41 11.77 16.39 8.99
N ASP A 42 10.80 15.86 8.27
CA ASP A 42 9.48 16.31 8.52
C ASP A 42 8.87 15.36 9.55
N PRO A 43 8.56 15.85 10.76
CA PRO A 43 7.88 15.04 11.76
C PRO A 43 6.52 14.52 11.29
N SER A 44 6.05 14.95 10.12
CA SER A 44 4.81 14.50 9.51
C SER A 44 4.98 13.27 8.60
N ILE A 45 6.20 12.82 8.27
CA ILE A 45 6.38 11.60 7.48
C ILE A 45 6.31 10.38 8.40
N ASP A 46 5.36 9.50 8.10
CA ASP A 46 5.08 8.31 8.90
C ASP A 46 5.74 7.06 8.30
N ILE A 47 5.82 6.96 6.97
CA ILE A 47 6.42 5.83 6.25
C ILE A 47 7.41 6.36 5.21
N SER A 48 8.59 5.75 5.18
CA SER A 48 9.62 6.00 4.18
C SER A 48 9.87 4.73 3.37
N LEU A 49 9.70 4.80 2.05
CA LEU A 49 9.86 3.67 1.15
C LEU A 49 11.18 3.76 0.38
N VAL A 50 12.03 2.79 0.54
CA VAL A 50 13.11 2.54 -0.42
C VAL A 50 12.49 1.73 -1.55
N GLY A 51 12.05 2.44 -2.59
CA GLY A 51 11.30 1.85 -3.71
C GLY A 51 12.19 1.45 -4.88
N ASP A 52 11.82 0.41 -5.62
CA ASP A 52 12.48 0.05 -6.89
C ASP A 52 12.28 1.13 -7.98
N SER A 53 11.31 2.05 -7.79
CA SER A 53 11.20 3.29 -8.55
C SER A 53 12.47 4.16 -8.53
N GLY A 54 13.39 3.93 -7.58
CA GLY A 54 14.75 4.47 -7.60
C GLY A 54 15.49 4.16 -8.90
N GLY A 55 15.20 3.02 -9.54
CA GLY A 55 15.71 2.67 -10.86
C GLY A 55 15.41 3.74 -11.90
N ASN A 56 14.18 4.24 -11.93
CA ASN A 56 13.77 5.28 -12.87
C ASN A 56 14.30 6.67 -12.45
N VAL A 57 14.10 7.03 -11.19
CA VAL A 57 14.29 8.44 -10.75
C VAL A 57 15.71 8.77 -10.31
N CYS A 58 16.50 7.77 -9.94
CA CYS A 58 17.90 7.94 -9.50
C CYS A 58 18.90 7.32 -10.46
N LEU A 59 18.62 6.11 -11.01
CA LEU A 59 19.57 5.36 -11.83
C LEU A 59 19.32 5.55 -13.33
N GLY A 60 18.19 6.17 -13.75
CA GLY A 60 17.91 6.50 -15.14
C GLY A 60 17.41 5.31 -15.97
N PHE A 61 16.96 4.21 -15.37
CA PHE A 61 16.33 3.12 -16.07
C PHE A 61 14.95 3.52 -16.62
N GLU A 62 14.55 2.95 -17.73
CA GLU A 62 13.26 3.20 -18.35
C GLU A 62 12.09 2.65 -17.50
N ASN A 63 12.32 1.53 -16.81
CA ASN A 63 11.34 0.84 -15.96
C ASN A 63 12.03 0.17 -14.77
N THR A 64 11.27 -0.48 -13.88
CA THR A 64 11.78 -1.06 -12.62
C THR A 64 12.38 -2.47 -12.73
N PRO A 65 12.02 -3.35 -13.70
CA PRO A 65 12.60 -4.70 -13.78
C PRO A 65 14.13 -4.82 -13.76
N PRO A 66 14.93 -3.86 -14.26
CA PRO A 66 16.38 -3.94 -14.16
C PRO A 66 16.95 -3.75 -12.73
N VAL A 67 16.14 -3.30 -11.78
CA VAL A 67 16.58 -3.06 -10.40
C VAL A 67 16.84 -4.40 -9.71
N SER A 68 18.08 -4.64 -9.31
CA SER A 68 18.48 -5.86 -8.60
C SER A 68 18.32 -5.72 -7.07
N VAL A 69 18.29 -6.86 -6.36
CA VAL A 69 18.35 -6.91 -4.90
C VAL A 69 19.60 -6.20 -4.36
N ALA A 70 20.72 -6.30 -5.06
CA ALA A 70 21.98 -5.62 -4.69
C ALA A 70 21.83 -4.09 -4.72
N MET A 71 21.16 -3.54 -5.74
CA MET A 71 20.87 -2.10 -5.84
C MET A 71 19.91 -1.67 -4.71
N MET A 72 18.87 -2.46 -4.44
CA MET A 72 17.96 -2.21 -3.33
C MET A 72 18.66 -2.19 -1.98
N ASN A 73 19.56 -3.15 -1.74
CA ASN A 73 20.39 -3.19 -0.54
C ASN A 73 21.26 -1.94 -0.40
N HIS A 74 21.90 -1.49 -1.48
CA HIS A 74 22.73 -0.28 -1.48
C HIS A 74 21.92 0.96 -1.05
N HIS A 75 20.76 1.19 -1.65
CA HIS A 75 19.89 2.30 -1.32
C HIS A 75 19.32 2.18 0.12
N LEU A 76 18.91 0.98 0.52
CA LEU A 76 18.40 0.70 1.86
C LEU A 76 19.45 1.02 2.94
N GLU A 77 20.67 0.52 2.78
CA GLU A 77 21.75 0.78 3.73
C GLU A 77 22.10 2.27 3.83
N ALA A 78 22.02 3.00 2.72
CA ALA A 78 22.20 4.45 2.73
C ALA A 78 21.08 5.15 3.53
N ALA A 79 19.81 4.77 3.30
CA ALA A 79 18.66 5.32 4.02
C ALA A 79 18.72 4.98 5.52
N VAL A 80 19.07 3.76 5.90
CA VAL A 80 19.18 3.30 7.30
C VAL A 80 20.21 4.11 8.09
N ARG A 81 21.37 4.44 7.49
CA ARG A 81 22.42 5.24 8.15
C ARG A 81 21.95 6.61 8.62
N SER A 82 20.91 7.14 8.02
CA SER A 82 20.31 8.41 8.45
C SER A 82 19.40 8.30 9.68
N LYS A 83 19.12 7.08 10.14
CA LYS A 83 18.26 6.79 11.32
C LYS A 83 16.91 7.51 11.24
N PRO A 84 16.12 7.32 10.16
CA PRO A 84 14.85 8.02 10.01
C PRO A 84 13.88 7.67 11.14
N ARG A 85 13.06 8.63 11.56
CA ARG A 85 11.95 8.42 12.49
C ARG A 85 10.83 7.58 11.82
N ALA A 86 10.59 7.79 10.53
CA ALA A 86 9.58 7.11 9.73
C ALA A 86 9.82 5.60 9.70
N LEU A 87 8.73 4.82 9.61
CA LEU A 87 8.81 3.38 9.37
C LEU A 87 9.46 3.12 8.01
N LEU A 88 10.64 2.50 7.99
CA LEU A 88 11.38 2.25 6.76
C LEU A 88 10.94 0.93 6.13
N VAL A 89 10.40 0.99 4.91
CA VAL A 89 9.95 -0.15 4.12
C VAL A 89 10.85 -0.31 2.90
N ALA A 90 11.21 -1.53 2.52
CA ALA A 90 12.00 -1.82 1.32
C ALA A 90 11.20 -2.62 0.30
N ASP A 91 11.28 -2.24 -0.99
CA ASP A 91 10.66 -2.99 -2.07
C ASP A 91 11.43 -4.26 -2.38
N MET A 92 10.68 -5.34 -2.55
CA MET A 92 11.18 -6.53 -3.22
C MET A 92 11.21 -6.28 -4.73
N SER A 93 12.42 -6.28 -5.31
CA SER A 93 12.63 -6.04 -6.74
C SER A 93 12.13 -7.20 -7.61
N PHE A 94 11.98 -6.95 -8.91
CA PHE A 94 11.58 -7.99 -9.86
C PHE A 94 12.47 -9.23 -9.75
N LEU A 95 11.85 -10.42 -9.80
CA LEU A 95 12.42 -11.75 -9.58
C LEU A 95 12.83 -12.08 -8.15
N SER A 96 12.94 -11.14 -7.22
CA SER A 96 13.34 -11.44 -5.84
C SER A 96 12.31 -12.23 -5.03
N PHE A 97 11.07 -12.35 -5.55
CA PHE A 97 9.94 -13.06 -4.89
C PHE A 97 9.12 -13.92 -5.89
N HIS A 98 9.72 -14.26 -7.05
CA HIS A 98 9.00 -14.96 -8.11
C HIS A 98 9.45 -16.41 -8.26
N VAL A 99 10.65 -16.73 -7.82
CA VAL A 99 11.37 -17.99 -8.14
C VAL A 99 10.96 -19.09 -7.16
N SER A 100 11.13 -18.85 -5.86
CA SER A 100 10.75 -19.81 -4.82
C SER A 100 10.37 -19.11 -3.52
N VAL A 101 9.73 -19.85 -2.62
CA VAL A 101 9.38 -19.38 -1.27
C VAL A 101 10.64 -19.08 -0.45
N GLU A 102 11.63 -19.96 -0.50
CA GLU A 102 12.89 -19.85 0.24
C GLU A 102 13.68 -18.61 -0.19
N GLU A 103 13.76 -18.35 -1.50
CA GLU A 103 14.43 -17.17 -2.02
C GLU A 103 13.66 -15.90 -1.62
N THR A 104 12.35 -15.93 -1.66
CA THR A 104 11.48 -14.83 -1.23
C THR A 104 11.72 -14.47 0.22
N ILE A 105 11.72 -15.46 1.12
CA ILE A 105 12.00 -15.26 2.56
C ILE A 105 13.41 -14.72 2.77
N ARG A 106 14.41 -15.28 2.06
CA ARG A 106 15.80 -14.86 2.19
C ARG A 106 16.01 -13.41 1.77
N ASN A 107 15.40 -13.00 0.67
CA ASN A 107 15.49 -11.62 0.19
C ASN A 107 14.77 -10.64 1.12
N ALA A 108 13.55 -10.96 1.55
CA ALA A 108 12.80 -10.13 2.50
C ALA A 108 13.52 -10.01 3.85
N GLY A 109 13.98 -11.14 4.42
CA GLY A 109 14.76 -11.17 5.66
C GLY A 109 16.08 -10.40 5.55
N GLY A 110 16.72 -10.46 4.38
CA GLY A 110 17.93 -9.70 4.10
C GLY A 110 17.72 -8.18 4.19
N PHE A 111 16.53 -7.66 3.87
CA PHE A 111 16.21 -6.24 4.07
C PHE A 111 16.07 -5.90 5.56
N LEU A 112 15.42 -6.75 6.34
CA LEU A 112 15.29 -6.52 7.78
C LEU A 112 16.64 -6.57 8.49
N GLN A 113 17.53 -7.50 8.12
CA GLN A 113 18.89 -7.59 8.63
C GLN A 113 19.70 -6.31 8.36
N ARG A 114 19.37 -5.58 7.28
CA ARG A 114 19.98 -4.29 6.93
C ARG A 114 19.28 -3.10 7.55
N GLY A 115 18.20 -3.30 8.31
CA GLY A 115 17.53 -2.25 9.08
C GLY A 115 16.22 -1.74 8.49
N ALA A 116 15.65 -2.37 7.47
CA ALA A 116 14.25 -2.15 7.12
C ALA A 116 13.32 -2.67 8.23
N ALA A 117 12.18 -2.04 8.41
CA ALA A 117 11.15 -2.50 9.33
C ALA A 117 10.14 -3.45 8.66
N ALA A 118 10.05 -3.44 7.34
CA ALA A 118 9.12 -4.24 6.57
C ALA A 118 9.58 -4.37 5.10
N ALA A 119 9.05 -5.38 4.40
CA ALA A 119 9.18 -5.52 2.96
C ALA A 119 7.88 -5.13 2.25
N ARG A 120 7.95 -4.57 1.02
CA ARG A 120 6.80 -4.37 0.13
C ARG A 120 6.89 -5.33 -1.05
N LEU A 121 5.75 -5.93 -1.42
CA LEU A 121 5.66 -6.91 -2.48
C LEU A 121 4.51 -6.57 -3.43
N GLU A 122 4.76 -6.63 -4.75
CA GLU A 122 3.78 -6.34 -5.80
C GLU A 122 2.93 -7.55 -6.18
N GLY A 123 1.62 -7.31 -6.29
CA GLY A 123 0.64 -8.27 -6.80
C GLY A 123 -0.20 -8.95 -5.74
N GLY A 124 -1.30 -9.53 -6.18
CA GLY A 124 -2.23 -10.38 -5.43
C GLY A 124 -2.21 -11.82 -5.95
N GLY A 125 -3.34 -12.53 -5.87
CA GLY A 125 -3.53 -13.84 -6.50
C GLY A 125 -2.40 -14.83 -6.21
N LYS A 126 -1.52 -15.00 -7.18
CA LYS A 126 -0.37 -15.93 -7.11
C LYS A 126 0.68 -15.54 -6.07
N ARG A 127 0.66 -14.30 -5.55
CA ARG A 127 1.66 -13.81 -4.59
C ARG A 127 1.23 -13.99 -3.12
N ILE A 128 -0.02 -14.36 -2.88
CA ILE A 128 -0.54 -14.57 -1.53
C ILE A 128 0.26 -15.64 -0.76
N GLU A 129 0.69 -16.70 -1.43
CA GLU A 129 1.54 -17.73 -0.84
C GLU A 129 2.89 -17.16 -0.37
N MET A 130 3.54 -16.34 -1.21
CA MET A 130 4.80 -15.68 -0.86
C MET A 130 4.62 -14.72 0.32
N VAL A 131 3.53 -13.95 0.32
CA VAL A 131 3.20 -13.03 1.44
C VAL A 131 3.03 -13.80 2.74
N ARG A 132 2.27 -14.91 2.74
CA ARG A 132 2.10 -15.75 3.93
C ARG A 132 3.43 -16.30 4.43
N ALA A 133 4.25 -16.82 3.54
CA ALA A 133 5.54 -17.38 3.89
C ALA A 133 6.49 -16.35 4.51
N ILE A 134 6.48 -15.11 4.02
CA ILE A 134 7.26 -14.01 4.62
C ILE A 134 6.71 -13.68 6.00
N VAL A 135 5.38 -13.52 6.14
CA VAL A 135 4.73 -13.17 7.41
C VAL A 135 4.89 -14.27 8.45
N ASP A 136 4.85 -15.55 8.06
CA ASP A 136 5.08 -16.69 8.93
C ASP A 136 6.52 -16.74 9.49
N CYS A 137 7.45 -16.04 8.83
CA CYS A 137 8.82 -15.80 9.32
C CYS A 137 8.96 -14.49 10.14
N GLU A 138 7.85 -13.92 10.63
CA GLU A 138 7.81 -12.69 11.44
C GLU A 138 8.31 -11.44 10.70
N ILE A 139 8.32 -11.47 9.37
CA ILE A 139 8.69 -10.35 8.52
C ILE A 139 7.41 -9.60 8.12
N PRO A 140 7.23 -8.33 8.54
CA PRO A 140 6.05 -7.56 8.16
C PRO A 140 6.01 -7.26 6.66
N VAL A 141 4.81 -7.40 6.04
CA VAL A 141 4.62 -7.18 4.61
C VAL A 141 3.62 -6.06 4.34
N MET A 142 3.99 -5.16 3.45
CA MET A 142 3.10 -4.19 2.80
C MET A 142 2.75 -4.73 1.41
N GLY A 143 1.46 -4.93 1.12
CA GLY A 143 0.99 -5.35 -0.20
C GLY A 143 0.96 -4.18 -1.19
N HIS A 144 0.91 -4.49 -2.50
CA HIS A 144 0.77 -3.51 -3.56
C HIS A 144 -0.09 -4.05 -4.71
N LEU A 145 -1.21 -3.38 -5.00
CA LEU A 145 -2.16 -3.75 -6.04
C LEU A 145 -2.45 -2.60 -7.01
N GLY A 146 -3.08 -2.93 -8.13
CA GLY A 146 -3.42 -2.00 -9.20
C GLY A 146 -2.37 -2.01 -10.29
N LEU A 147 -1.85 -0.87 -10.65
CA LEU A 147 -0.68 -0.76 -11.51
C LEU A 147 0.54 -1.22 -10.71
N ILE A 148 1.15 -2.32 -11.14
CA ILE A 148 2.36 -2.88 -10.55
C ILE A 148 3.49 -2.71 -11.56
N PRO A 149 4.41 -1.75 -11.34
CA PRO A 149 5.44 -1.36 -12.30
C PRO A 149 6.32 -2.51 -12.79
N GLN A 150 6.60 -3.50 -11.95
CA GLN A 150 7.37 -4.68 -12.33
C GLN A 150 6.70 -5.53 -13.41
N SER A 151 5.38 -5.44 -13.56
CA SER A 151 4.61 -6.14 -14.59
C SER A 151 4.31 -5.29 -15.82
N VAL A 152 5.00 -4.16 -16.02
CA VAL A 152 4.77 -3.21 -17.11
C VAL A 152 4.72 -3.85 -18.49
N ASN A 153 5.58 -4.84 -18.74
CA ASN A 153 5.64 -5.57 -20.02
C ASN A 153 4.36 -6.41 -20.25
N VAL A 154 3.85 -7.08 -19.22
CA VAL A 154 2.62 -7.86 -19.29
C VAL A 154 1.38 -6.94 -19.43
N MET A 155 1.40 -5.79 -18.76
CA MET A 155 0.32 -4.80 -18.82
C MET A 155 0.34 -3.99 -20.13
N GLY A 156 1.42 -4.07 -20.91
CA GLY A 156 1.60 -3.27 -22.13
C GLY A 156 1.70 -1.78 -21.85
N GLY A 157 2.42 -1.40 -20.80
CA GLY A 157 2.70 -0.04 -20.35
C GLY A 157 1.99 0.34 -19.04
N PHE A 158 2.19 1.58 -18.61
CA PHE A 158 1.59 2.13 -17.40
C PHE A 158 0.12 2.48 -17.65
N LYS A 159 -0.77 1.55 -17.35
CA LYS A 159 -2.22 1.68 -17.60
C LYS A 159 -2.98 1.58 -16.29
N VAL A 160 -4.06 2.36 -16.18
CA VAL A 160 -5.00 2.27 -15.04
C VAL A 160 -5.63 0.89 -15.00
N GLN A 161 -5.61 0.27 -13.83
CA GLN A 161 -6.11 -1.09 -13.54
C GLN A 161 -7.48 -1.05 -12.87
N GLY A 162 -8.28 -2.10 -13.03
CA GLY A 162 -9.61 -2.19 -12.41
C GLY A 162 -10.67 -1.35 -13.11
N ARG A 163 -10.53 -1.06 -14.39
CA ARG A 163 -11.54 -0.32 -15.19
C ARG A 163 -12.73 -1.18 -15.58
N LYS A 164 -12.54 -2.48 -15.77
CA LYS A 164 -13.60 -3.44 -16.07
C LYS A 164 -14.12 -4.05 -14.77
N VAL A 165 -15.38 -4.50 -14.79
CA VAL A 165 -16.04 -5.09 -13.64
C VAL A 165 -15.25 -6.26 -13.07
N ASP A 166 -14.84 -7.20 -13.93
CA ASP A 166 -14.11 -8.40 -13.51
C ASP A 166 -12.71 -8.07 -12.94
N GLU A 167 -12.05 -7.03 -13.49
CA GLU A 167 -10.76 -6.56 -12.98
C GLU A 167 -10.93 -5.92 -11.60
N ALA A 168 -11.99 -5.11 -11.42
CA ALA A 168 -12.29 -4.45 -10.15
C ALA A 168 -12.68 -5.46 -9.06
N LEU A 169 -13.46 -6.47 -9.40
CA LEU A 169 -13.82 -7.54 -8.46
C LEU A 169 -12.62 -8.38 -8.04
N ARG A 170 -11.71 -8.71 -8.99
CA ARG A 170 -10.45 -9.40 -8.66
C ARG A 170 -9.56 -8.55 -7.76
N LEU A 171 -9.43 -7.25 -8.03
CA LEU A 171 -8.62 -6.36 -7.22
C LEU A 171 -9.16 -6.26 -5.79
N LEU A 172 -10.48 -6.20 -5.63
CA LEU A 172 -11.14 -6.21 -4.32
C LEU A 172 -10.91 -7.54 -3.58
N ASP A 173 -11.04 -8.68 -4.27
CA ASP A 173 -10.76 -10.00 -3.70
C ASP A 173 -9.30 -10.13 -3.28
N ASP A 174 -8.36 -9.73 -4.14
CA ASP A 174 -6.94 -9.75 -3.84
C ASP A 174 -6.58 -8.86 -2.64
N ALA A 175 -7.23 -7.70 -2.49
CA ALA A 175 -7.03 -6.81 -1.36
C ALA A 175 -7.45 -7.46 -0.03
N HIS A 176 -8.58 -8.14 -0.01
CA HIS A 176 -9.04 -8.91 1.17
C HIS A 176 -8.09 -10.07 1.47
N ARG A 177 -7.66 -10.81 0.45
CA ARG A 177 -6.74 -11.94 0.62
C ARG A 177 -5.37 -11.52 1.14
N LEU A 178 -4.87 -10.34 0.73
CA LEU A 178 -3.64 -9.76 1.28
C LEU A 178 -3.81 -9.38 2.74
N GLN A 179 -4.94 -8.79 3.13
CA GLN A 179 -5.24 -8.53 4.53
C GLN A 179 -5.37 -9.82 5.34
N GLU A 180 -6.02 -10.86 4.81
CA GLU A 180 -6.11 -12.19 5.43
C GLU A 180 -4.74 -12.88 5.55
N ALA A 181 -3.81 -12.58 4.64
CA ALA A 181 -2.42 -13.01 4.70
C ALA A 181 -1.58 -12.15 5.66
N SER A 182 -2.22 -11.27 6.44
CA SER A 182 -1.61 -10.42 7.46
C SER A 182 -0.66 -9.33 6.93
N CYS A 183 -0.89 -8.84 5.70
CA CYS A 183 -0.29 -7.56 5.30
C CYS A 183 -0.72 -6.47 6.29
N PHE A 184 0.24 -5.64 6.73
CA PHE A 184 -0.07 -4.56 7.68
C PHE A 184 -0.60 -3.30 7.00
N ALA A 185 -0.38 -3.14 5.69
CA ALA A 185 -0.85 -2.04 4.86
C ALA A 185 -0.93 -2.47 3.39
N LEU A 186 -1.65 -1.72 2.56
CA LEU A 186 -1.83 -1.98 1.15
C LEU A 186 -1.64 -0.71 0.31
N VAL A 187 -0.72 -0.75 -0.67
CA VAL A 187 -0.61 0.29 -1.70
C VAL A 187 -1.61 0.01 -2.82
N LEU A 188 -2.33 1.04 -3.26
CA LEU A 188 -3.23 1.02 -4.41
C LEU A 188 -2.72 2.01 -5.44
N GLU A 189 -2.21 1.54 -6.57
CA GLU A 189 -1.63 2.39 -7.61
C GLU A 189 -2.46 2.37 -8.89
N GLY A 190 -2.71 3.57 -9.47
CA GLY A 190 -3.32 3.70 -10.79
C GLY A 190 -4.67 2.98 -10.92
N THR A 191 -5.53 3.10 -9.93
CA THR A 191 -6.89 2.52 -9.90
C THR A 191 -7.95 3.62 -9.93
N PRO A 192 -9.18 3.36 -10.45
CA PRO A 192 -10.26 4.33 -10.37
C PRO A 192 -10.56 4.74 -8.93
N ALA A 193 -10.79 6.03 -8.68
CA ALA A 193 -11.01 6.59 -7.34
C ALA A 193 -12.17 5.89 -6.60
N GLU A 194 -13.25 5.59 -7.30
CA GLU A 194 -14.42 4.93 -6.73
C GLU A 194 -14.13 3.47 -6.30
N LEU A 195 -13.28 2.76 -7.05
CA LEU A 195 -12.83 1.42 -6.67
C LEU A 195 -11.92 1.51 -5.43
N THR A 196 -11.00 2.45 -5.45
CA THR A 196 -10.07 2.70 -4.35
C THR A 196 -10.80 3.04 -3.05
N ALA A 197 -11.83 3.90 -3.11
CA ALA A 197 -12.68 4.22 -1.97
C ALA A 197 -13.30 2.95 -1.37
N ARG A 198 -13.89 2.09 -2.23
CA ARG A 198 -14.52 0.84 -1.78
C ARG A 198 -13.53 -0.15 -1.17
N VAL A 199 -12.35 -0.31 -1.77
CA VAL A 199 -11.28 -1.15 -1.20
C VAL A 199 -10.87 -0.59 0.16
N SER A 200 -10.66 0.72 0.27
CA SER A 200 -10.24 1.37 1.52
C SER A 200 -11.28 1.26 2.64
N ASP A 201 -12.57 1.35 2.30
CA ASP A 201 -13.68 1.22 3.25
C ASP A 201 -13.89 -0.23 3.72
N SER A 202 -13.50 -1.21 2.89
CA SER A 202 -13.69 -2.63 3.18
C SER A 202 -12.55 -3.26 3.99
N LEU A 203 -11.41 -2.57 4.09
CA LEU A 203 -10.20 -3.05 4.79
C LEU A 203 -10.02 -2.38 6.14
N THR A 204 -9.50 -3.14 7.10
CA THR A 204 -9.10 -2.65 8.42
C THR A 204 -7.67 -2.13 8.47
N ILE A 205 -6.83 -2.57 7.52
CA ILE A 205 -5.45 -2.12 7.38
C ILE A 205 -5.37 -0.77 6.65
N PRO A 206 -4.30 0.02 6.87
CA PRO A 206 -4.07 1.25 6.12
C PRO A 206 -3.98 1.01 4.61
N THR A 207 -4.63 1.86 3.82
CA THR A 207 -4.51 1.89 2.36
C THR A 207 -3.77 3.14 1.92
N ILE A 208 -2.82 2.99 0.99
CA ILE A 208 -1.94 4.05 0.53
C ILE A 208 -2.13 4.22 -0.97
N GLY A 209 -2.62 5.38 -1.40
CA GLY A 209 -2.94 5.65 -2.80
C GLY A 209 -1.79 6.30 -3.54
N ILE A 210 -1.60 5.92 -4.81
CA ILE A 210 -0.79 6.64 -5.78
C ILE A 210 -1.51 6.67 -7.12
N GLY A 211 -1.94 7.88 -7.55
CA GLY A 211 -2.76 8.01 -8.75
C GLY A 211 -4.11 7.31 -8.68
N SER A 212 -4.67 7.14 -7.48
CA SER A 212 -5.87 6.33 -7.19
C SER A 212 -6.99 7.11 -6.52
N GLY A 213 -6.95 8.45 -6.57
CA GLY A 213 -7.94 9.32 -5.94
C GLY A 213 -7.66 9.59 -4.46
N PRO A 214 -8.47 10.45 -3.81
CA PRO A 214 -8.21 10.97 -2.47
C PRO A 214 -8.71 10.09 -1.31
N ASP A 215 -9.44 9.02 -1.60
CA ASP A 215 -10.23 8.26 -0.61
C ASP A 215 -9.46 7.08 0.01
N CYS A 216 -8.13 7.10 -0.04
CA CYS A 216 -7.26 6.23 0.74
C CYS A 216 -7.01 6.79 2.13
N SER A 217 -6.53 5.95 3.04
CA SER A 217 -6.04 6.38 4.35
C SER A 217 -4.86 7.35 4.21
N GLU A 218 -4.12 7.25 3.09
CA GLU A 218 -2.91 7.99 2.80
C GLU A 218 -2.63 8.12 1.29
N GLN A 219 -1.70 9.03 0.96
CA GLN A 219 -1.12 9.18 -0.37
C GLN A 219 0.40 9.05 -0.30
N VAL A 220 0.99 8.32 -1.25
CA VAL A 220 2.45 8.31 -1.42
C VAL A 220 2.87 9.18 -2.60
N LEU A 221 3.96 9.92 -2.41
CA LEU A 221 4.61 10.70 -3.45
C LEU A 221 6.07 10.28 -3.56
N CYS A 222 6.52 10.00 -4.79
CA CYS A 222 7.93 9.84 -5.08
C CYS A 222 8.66 11.16 -4.80
N PHE A 223 9.53 11.17 -3.80
CA PHE A 223 10.29 12.35 -3.38
C PHE A 223 11.02 13.04 -4.55
N MET A 224 11.74 12.27 -5.36
CA MET A 224 12.48 12.79 -6.51
C MET A 224 11.58 13.35 -7.61
N THR A 225 10.37 12.83 -7.77
CA THR A 225 9.39 13.37 -8.73
C THR A 225 8.91 14.76 -8.29
N CYS A 226 8.90 15.03 -6.99
CA CYS A 226 8.60 16.36 -6.46
C CYS A 226 9.70 17.39 -6.74
N TRP A 227 10.96 16.94 -6.92
CA TRP A 227 12.13 17.78 -7.15
C TRP A 227 12.57 17.87 -8.62
N ALA A 228 12.23 16.88 -9.44
CA ALA A 228 12.70 16.80 -10.81
C ALA A 228 12.14 17.92 -11.68
N LYS A 229 13.02 18.48 -12.52
CA LYS A 229 12.60 19.36 -13.62
C LYS A 229 11.74 18.54 -14.61
N PRO A 230 10.78 19.18 -15.32
CA PRO A 230 9.74 18.51 -16.13
C PRO A 230 10.22 17.73 -17.37
N LYS A 231 11.51 17.39 -17.47
CA LYS A 231 12.07 16.55 -18.56
C LYS A 231 12.28 15.08 -18.15
N VAL A 232 12.12 14.72 -16.88
CA VAL A 232 12.15 13.34 -16.44
C VAL A 232 10.71 12.89 -16.28
N ILE A 233 10.37 11.84 -16.96
CA ILE A 233 9.10 11.16 -17.13
C ILE A 233 8.22 11.22 -15.86
N ALA A 234 7.42 12.28 -15.73
CA ALA A 234 6.27 12.25 -14.85
C ALA A 234 5.09 11.74 -15.69
N PRO A 235 4.34 10.71 -15.26
CA PRO A 235 3.10 10.38 -15.92
C PRO A 235 2.22 11.63 -16.04
N ASN A 236 1.52 11.80 -17.15
CA ASN A 236 0.66 12.96 -17.44
C ASN A 236 -0.44 13.24 -16.39
N SER A 237 -0.52 12.42 -15.35
CA SER A 237 -1.45 12.53 -14.22
C SER A 237 -1.00 13.47 -13.10
N PHE A 238 0.26 13.92 -13.09
CA PHE A 238 0.76 14.82 -12.06
C PHE A 238 1.04 16.22 -12.61
N PRO A 239 0.37 17.27 -12.08
CA PRO A 239 0.72 18.64 -12.42
C PRO A 239 2.13 18.95 -11.90
N PRO A 240 2.91 19.82 -12.61
CA PRO A 240 4.24 20.21 -12.16
C PRO A 240 4.16 20.91 -10.80
N ILE A 241 4.62 20.21 -9.76
CA ILE A 241 4.49 20.60 -8.35
C ILE A 241 5.45 21.75 -7.97
N ARG A 242 6.28 22.24 -8.88
CA ARG A 242 7.27 23.29 -8.63
C ARG A 242 6.71 24.56 -7.95
N LYS A 243 5.46 24.95 -8.24
CA LYS A 243 4.76 26.06 -7.54
C LYS A 243 4.11 25.61 -6.22
N ALA A 244 3.80 24.34 -6.09
CA ALA A 244 3.25 23.79 -4.87
C ALA A 244 4.32 23.53 -3.81
N PHE A 245 5.56 23.19 -4.21
CA PHE A 245 6.61 22.81 -3.29
C PHE A 245 7.16 23.99 -2.47
N SER A 246 7.41 25.16 -3.09
CA SER A 246 7.84 26.34 -2.33
C SER A 246 6.77 26.84 -1.35
N SER A 247 5.50 26.71 -1.69
CA SER A 247 4.38 26.98 -0.78
C SER A 247 4.04 25.84 0.15
N SER A 248 4.35 24.58 -0.22
CA SER A 248 4.08 23.39 0.60
C SER A 248 5.17 23.15 1.64
N MET A 249 6.46 23.41 1.36
CA MET A 249 7.51 23.38 2.40
C MET A 249 7.25 24.43 3.49
N MET A 250 6.74 25.61 3.14
CA MET A 250 6.32 26.58 4.16
C MET A 250 5.04 26.14 4.91
N ARG A 251 4.14 25.38 4.25
CA ARG A 251 2.91 24.84 4.87
C ARG A 251 3.16 23.52 5.61
N PHE A 252 4.16 22.74 5.20
CA PHE A 252 4.67 21.57 5.90
C PHE A 252 5.17 21.93 7.31
N ARG A 253 5.91 23.04 7.43
CA ARG A 253 6.31 23.60 8.72
C ARG A 253 5.16 24.08 9.59
N ALA A 254 3.99 24.30 9.03
CA ALA A 254 2.82 24.80 9.74
C ALA A 254 1.85 23.70 10.23
N GLY A 255 2.17 22.39 10.05
CA GLY A 255 1.37 21.28 10.58
C GLY A 255 -0.06 21.20 10.05
N GLN A 256 -0.41 21.96 9.00
CA GLN A 256 -1.77 22.03 8.49
C GLN A 256 -1.81 21.85 6.96
N ARG A 257 -2.48 20.79 6.51
CA ARG A 257 -3.08 20.63 5.19
C ARG A 257 -2.23 20.03 4.06
N MET A 258 -1.73 18.81 4.22
CA MET A 258 -1.61 17.94 3.03
C MET A 258 -2.98 17.57 2.43
N SER A 259 -4.07 17.67 3.20
CA SER A 259 -5.43 17.62 2.65
C SER A 259 -5.73 18.63 1.53
N ALA A 260 -4.90 19.64 1.32
CA ALA A 260 -5.05 20.59 0.21
C ALA A 260 -4.33 20.16 -1.08
N VAL A 261 -3.29 19.32 -0.98
CA VAL A 261 -2.67 18.69 -2.17
C VAL A 261 -3.56 17.55 -2.67
N ALA A 262 -4.20 16.81 -1.77
CA ALA A 262 -5.25 15.86 -2.11
C ALA A 262 -6.50 16.56 -2.69
N ARG A 263 -6.68 17.86 -2.44
CA ARG A 263 -7.67 18.74 -3.09
C ARG A 263 -7.11 19.53 -4.27
N SER A 264 -6.01 19.13 -4.89
CA SER A 264 -5.81 19.53 -6.27
C SER A 264 -7.11 19.21 -6.99
N PRO A 265 -7.77 20.19 -7.66
CA PRO A 265 -9.03 19.90 -8.32
C PRO A 265 -8.72 18.75 -9.25
N ALA A 266 -9.13 17.56 -8.82
CA ALA A 266 -9.15 16.44 -9.71
C ALA A 266 -9.98 16.96 -10.86
N ARG A 267 -9.34 17.35 -11.97
CA ARG A 267 -10.00 17.36 -13.27
C ARG A 267 -10.75 16.05 -13.20
N LYS A 268 -12.10 16.12 -13.19
CA LYS A 268 -13.01 14.99 -13.22
C LYS A 268 -12.27 13.92 -14.00
N SER A 269 -11.78 12.91 -13.31
CA SER A 269 -10.92 11.91 -13.94
C SER A 269 -11.70 11.45 -15.16
N PRO A 270 -11.19 11.56 -16.39
CA PRO A 270 -11.92 11.12 -17.58
C PRO A 270 -12.16 9.62 -17.56
N ILE A 271 -11.75 8.97 -16.49
CA ILE A 271 -11.84 7.55 -16.22
C ILE A 271 -13.10 7.34 -15.40
N GLY A 272 -14.25 7.29 -16.08
CA GLY A 272 -15.52 6.93 -15.46
C GLY A 272 -15.50 5.49 -14.96
N PHE A 273 -15.92 5.30 -13.73
CA PHE A 273 -16.18 3.99 -13.15
C PHE A 273 -17.42 3.39 -13.83
N PRO A 274 -17.41 2.12 -14.25
CA PRO A 274 -18.57 1.50 -14.90
C PRO A 274 -19.79 1.55 -13.97
N LYS A 275 -20.88 2.21 -14.38
CA LYS A 275 -22.12 2.36 -13.58
C LYS A 275 -22.68 1.01 -13.10
N ALA A 276 -22.44 -0.06 -13.86
CA ALA A 276 -22.83 -1.43 -13.51
C ALA A 276 -22.16 -1.93 -12.23
N LEU A 277 -20.95 -1.48 -11.92
CA LEU A 277 -20.19 -1.91 -10.75
C LEU A 277 -20.78 -1.36 -9.44
N GLY A 278 -21.41 -0.19 -9.48
CA GLY A 278 -22.05 0.43 -8.32
C GLY A 278 -23.11 -0.43 -7.65
N ARG A 279 -23.70 -1.38 -8.39
CA ARG A 279 -24.72 -2.33 -7.90
C ARG A 279 -24.17 -3.70 -7.49
N GLN A 280 -22.92 -4.02 -7.85
CA GLN A 280 -22.34 -5.36 -7.66
C GLN A 280 -21.28 -5.41 -6.54
N LEU A 281 -20.68 -4.28 -6.19
CA LEU A 281 -19.70 -4.24 -5.09
C LEU A 281 -20.42 -4.08 -3.75
N PRO A 282 -20.04 -4.86 -2.73
CA PRO A 282 -20.58 -4.71 -1.38
C PRO A 282 -20.32 -3.31 -0.85
N THR A 283 -21.34 -2.64 -0.35
CA THR A 283 -21.19 -1.39 0.40
C THR A 283 -20.82 -1.77 1.82
N GLY A 284 -19.60 -1.45 2.26
CA GLY A 284 -19.04 -1.83 3.56
C GLY A 284 -19.70 -1.19 4.80
N ARG A 285 -21.00 -0.93 4.78
CA ARG A 285 -21.73 -0.25 5.88
C ARG A 285 -22.45 -1.17 6.85
N HIS A 286 -22.34 -2.49 6.71
CA HIS A 286 -22.91 -3.40 7.71
C HIS A 286 -21.78 -4.18 8.37
N PRO A 287 -21.63 -4.07 9.71
CA PRO A 287 -20.74 -4.95 10.44
C PRO A 287 -21.17 -6.40 10.18
N PRO A 288 -20.22 -7.34 10.06
CA PRO A 288 -20.55 -8.74 9.85
C PRO A 288 -21.46 -9.21 10.98
N GLN A 289 -22.62 -9.78 10.63
CA GLN A 289 -23.50 -10.39 11.62
C GLN A 289 -22.81 -11.62 12.20
N ILE A 290 -22.55 -11.60 13.50
CA ILE A 290 -22.07 -12.77 14.23
C ILE A 290 -23.25 -13.71 14.42
N ILE A 291 -23.26 -14.84 13.71
CA ILE A 291 -24.27 -15.88 13.81
C ILE A 291 -23.77 -16.94 14.79
N THR A 292 -24.47 -17.12 15.90
CA THR A 292 -24.04 -18.00 17.00
C THR A 292 -24.71 -19.38 16.99
N SER A 293 -25.70 -19.61 16.11
CA SER A 293 -26.37 -20.90 16.02
C SER A 293 -26.65 -21.34 14.59
N VAL A 294 -26.72 -22.65 14.36
CA VAL A 294 -27.07 -23.24 13.06
C VAL A 294 -28.49 -22.86 12.61
N ALA A 295 -29.42 -22.69 13.56
CA ALA A 295 -30.78 -22.27 13.26
C ALA A 295 -30.83 -20.83 12.76
N GLU A 296 -30.04 -19.95 13.32
CA GLU A 296 -29.89 -18.55 12.90
C GLU A 296 -29.22 -18.46 11.52
N LEU A 297 -28.18 -19.27 11.28
CA LEU A 297 -27.53 -19.39 9.98
C LEU A 297 -28.51 -19.79 8.89
N ARG A 298 -29.32 -20.81 9.12
CA ARG A 298 -30.33 -21.27 8.17
C ARG A 298 -31.35 -20.18 7.85
N ARG A 299 -31.83 -19.44 8.85
CA ARG A 299 -32.76 -18.31 8.67
C ARG A 299 -32.13 -17.18 7.86
N THR A 300 -30.87 -16.82 8.15
CA THR A 300 -30.15 -15.77 7.44
C THR A 300 -29.89 -16.14 5.99
N LEU A 301 -29.47 -17.40 5.73
CA LEU A 301 -29.26 -17.89 4.37
C LEU A 301 -30.57 -17.97 3.57
N ALA A 302 -31.69 -18.34 4.20
CA ALA A 302 -33.00 -18.36 3.54
C ALA A 302 -33.41 -16.94 3.12
N LYS A 303 -33.23 -15.94 3.99
CA LYS A 303 -33.51 -14.52 3.67
C LYS A 303 -32.61 -14.00 2.55
N SER A 304 -31.31 -14.34 2.55
CA SER A 304 -30.39 -13.93 1.51
C SER A 304 -30.69 -14.57 0.16
N ARG A 305 -31.16 -15.83 0.15
CA ARG A 305 -31.60 -16.52 -1.07
C ARG A 305 -32.88 -15.91 -1.66
N SER A 306 -33.85 -15.56 -0.83
CA SER A 306 -35.08 -14.89 -1.29
C SER A 306 -34.82 -13.48 -1.83
N ALA A 307 -33.79 -12.82 -1.35
CA ALA A 307 -33.35 -11.49 -1.80
C ALA A 307 -32.31 -11.52 -2.95
N ASN A 308 -32.01 -12.71 -3.50
CA ASN A 308 -31.00 -12.93 -4.55
C ASN A 308 -29.60 -12.40 -4.18
N GLN A 309 -29.26 -12.41 -2.87
CA GLN A 309 -27.99 -11.96 -2.33
C GLN A 309 -27.05 -13.15 -2.13
N ARG A 310 -25.75 -12.97 -2.45
CA ARG A 310 -24.72 -13.98 -2.16
C ARG A 310 -24.25 -13.81 -0.72
N ALA A 311 -24.39 -14.87 0.08
CA ALA A 311 -23.82 -14.94 1.43
C ALA A 311 -22.40 -15.53 1.35
N GLY A 312 -21.38 -14.78 1.79
CA GLY A 312 -20.03 -15.28 2.00
C GLY A 312 -19.87 -15.85 3.41
N LEU A 313 -19.44 -17.10 3.54
CA LEU A 313 -19.07 -17.69 4.83
C LEU A 313 -17.57 -17.50 5.06
N CYS A 314 -17.20 -16.83 6.15
CA CYS A 314 -15.80 -16.75 6.58
C CYS A 314 -15.36 -18.13 7.13
N ARG A 315 -14.27 -18.69 6.60
CA ARG A 315 -13.74 -20.03 6.99
C ARG A 315 -13.40 -20.16 8.49
N ARG A 316 -13.17 -19.07 9.20
CA ARG A 316 -12.91 -19.12 10.67
C ARG A 316 -14.06 -19.72 11.48
N TRP A 317 -15.27 -19.72 10.94
CA TRP A 317 -16.44 -20.25 11.63
C TRP A 317 -16.53 -21.80 11.60
N ALA A 318 -15.96 -22.42 10.58
CA ALA A 318 -16.02 -23.88 10.40
C ALA A 318 -15.12 -24.66 11.37
N ILE A 319 -14.06 -24.05 11.90
CA ILE A 319 -13.09 -24.73 12.77
C ILE A 319 -13.54 -24.74 14.24
N SER A 320 -14.26 -23.71 14.68
CA SER A 320 -14.73 -23.62 16.08
C SER A 320 -15.93 -24.53 16.38
N THR A 321 -16.70 -24.94 15.35
CA THR A 321 -17.93 -25.72 15.54
C THR A 321 -17.69 -27.25 15.43
N MET A 322 -16.53 -27.68 14.87
CA MET A 322 -16.17 -29.11 14.83
C MET A 322 -15.57 -29.65 16.15
N ALA A 323 -15.20 -28.78 17.07
CA ALA A 323 -14.63 -29.18 18.37
C ALA A 323 -15.69 -29.56 19.42
N THR A 324 -16.97 -29.45 19.12
CA THR A 324 -18.08 -29.76 20.07
C THR A 324 -19.02 -30.89 19.64
N TRP A 325 -18.60 -31.70 18.65
CA TRP A 325 -19.32 -32.94 18.31
C TRP A 325 -18.43 -34.16 18.63
N ARG A 326 -18.42 -34.55 19.88
CA ARG A 326 -18.22 -35.93 20.36
C ARG A 326 -19.35 -36.28 21.30
#